data_262e5a05bb0eb64b4355533933b0df58
#
_entry.id   262e5a05bb0eb64b4355533933b0df58
#
_cell.length_a   1.000
_cell.length_b   1.000
_cell.length_c   1.000
_cell.angle_alpha   90.00
_cell.angle_beta   90.00
_cell.angle_gamma   90.00
#
_symmetry.space_group_name_H-M   'P 1'
#
loop_
_entity.id
_entity.type
_entity.pdbx_description
1 polymer ?
#
loop_
_entity_poly.entity_id
_entity_poly.type
_entity_poly.pdbx_seq_one_letter_code
_entity_poly.pdbx_strand_id
1 'polypeptide(L)'
;MNMHNGEHLVVTVCLIEDDEAILRGCSQALMLEGFEVRSFSSAGAFMQSERPEFPFVLVTDVNLPDEDGLSVMRRVLVENRQVPVIVMTGHGDIGMAVESMREGAFDFIEKPFSPDRLTTTVRNAVDKARLVYQVTTLSKEQDVGAPVFIGRSERVRLLKQQISALAPTGVDILINGETGTGKEVVAQSLHYASHRTGPFVAINCAALPESIFESELFGHEAGAFTGALKKRIGKFEFAKNGTIFLDEIESMPLALQAKLLRTIQERTIQRLGANESIPVSCRVVAATKVNLKTLSDQGGFRSDLYFRLNVVNLYLPALRDIAEDIPLIFNFYLNQFRDKYGTPVTDPAPAVLRYLVSHSWPGNIRELRNFAERVAIGFPFAGGDVADESHAALTLNQMLERAERDALVNALRLASGHVADAADVLGIPAKTLYDKLSRFSIAVTDFKS
;
A
#
# COMPACT_ATOMS: atom_id res chain seq x y z
N MET A 1 26.22 6.89 18.36
CA MET A 1 26.45 5.49 18.69
C MET A 1 25.30 5.06 19.59
N ASN A 2 24.18 4.67 19.00
CA ASN A 2 23.10 3.93 19.64
C ASN A 2 22.37 3.20 18.52
N MET A 3 22.65 1.92 18.42
CA MET A 3 21.97 0.99 17.54
C MET A 3 20.55 0.79 18.10
N HIS A 4 19.53 1.26 17.42
CA HIS A 4 18.16 0.85 17.67
C HIS A 4 17.97 -0.53 17.02
N ASN A 5 18.05 -1.56 17.87
CA ASN A 5 17.54 -2.90 17.58
C ASN A 5 16.09 -2.76 17.14
N GLY A 6 15.70 -3.55 16.11
CA GLY A 6 14.31 -3.69 15.68
C GLY A 6 13.46 -4.22 16.85
N GLU A 7 12.81 -3.31 17.57
CA GLU A 7 11.84 -3.66 18.59
C GLU A 7 10.66 -4.38 17.88
N HIS A 8 10.58 -5.68 18.08
CA HIS A 8 9.37 -6.41 17.78
C HIS A 8 8.25 -5.84 18.65
N LEU A 9 7.27 -5.19 18.03
CA LEU A 9 6.07 -4.70 18.71
C LEU A 9 5.45 -5.85 19.51
N VAL A 10 5.50 -5.76 20.83
CA VAL A 10 4.93 -6.75 21.74
C VAL A 10 3.43 -6.48 21.83
N VAL A 11 2.61 -7.51 21.53
CA VAL A 11 1.16 -7.47 21.68
C VAL A 11 0.78 -8.28 22.90
N THR A 12 0.19 -7.64 23.90
CA THR A 12 -0.25 -8.30 25.12
C THR A 12 -1.57 -9.04 24.91
N VAL A 13 -1.68 -10.26 25.41
CA VAL A 13 -2.91 -11.05 25.44
C VAL A 13 -3.53 -10.94 26.82
N CYS A 14 -4.72 -10.32 26.92
CA CYS A 14 -5.50 -10.27 28.15
C CYS A 14 -6.46 -11.48 28.18
N LEU A 15 -6.36 -12.33 29.19
CA LEU A 15 -7.18 -13.54 29.34
C LEU A 15 -8.05 -13.41 30.58
N ILE A 16 -9.38 -13.54 30.43
CA ILE A 16 -10.37 -13.53 31.53
C ILE A 16 -11.05 -14.90 31.62
N GLU A 17 -10.90 -15.57 32.74
CA GLU A 17 -11.44 -16.92 32.99
C GLU A 17 -11.54 -17.10 34.50
N ASP A 18 -12.68 -17.53 35.00
CA ASP A 18 -12.94 -17.74 36.44
C ASP A 18 -12.44 -19.10 36.97
N ASP A 19 -12.40 -20.11 36.10
CA ASP A 19 -11.79 -21.39 36.45
C ASP A 19 -10.27 -21.30 36.49
N GLU A 20 -9.69 -21.39 37.69
CA GLU A 20 -8.22 -21.28 37.88
C GLU A 20 -7.42 -22.33 37.11
N ALA A 21 -7.96 -23.55 36.89
CA ALA A 21 -7.24 -24.59 36.18
C ALA A 21 -7.18 -24.27 34.68
N ILE A 22 -8.30 -23.82 34.12
CA ILE A 22 -8.37 -23.37 32.70
C ILE A 22 -7.52 -22.11 32.52
N LEU A 23 -7.64 -21.14 33.43
CA LEU A 23 -6.87 -19.90 33.38
C LEU A 23 -5.35 -20.16 33.35
N ARG A 24 -4.87 -21.03 34.25
CA ARG A 24 -3.44 -21.44 34.31
C ARG A 24 -3.02 -22.20 33.06
N GLY A 25 -3.83 -23.17 32.60
CA GLY A 25 -3.52 -23.96 31.42
C GLY A 25 -3.43 -23.12 30.14
N CYS A 26 -4.40 -22.22 29.90
CA CYS A 26 -4.42 -21.29 28.78
C CYS A 26 -3.26 -20.32 28.84
N SER A 27 -2.99 -19.71 29.99
CA SER A 27 -1.88 -18.78 30.18
C SER A 27 -0.54 -19.44 29.90
N GLN A 28 -0.32 -20.65 30.39
CA GLN A 28 0.91 -21.40 30.17
C GLN A 28 1.09 -21.76 28.69
N ALA A 29 0.02 -22.23 28.02
CA ALA A 29 0.08 -22.55 26.60
C ALA A 29 0.46 -21.32 25.75
N LEU A 30 -0.14 -20.15 26.03
CA LEU A 30 0.16 -18.91 25.33
C LEU A 30 1.58 -18.39 25.62
N MET A 31 2.05 -18.48 26.87
CA MET A 31 3.42 -18.08 27.25
C MET A 31 4.48 -18.98 26.59
N LEU A 32 4.24 -20.28 26.44
CA LEU A 32 5.14 -21.20 25.75
C LEU A 32 5.29 -20.87 24.26
N GLU A 33 4.26 -20.30 23.64
CA GLU A 33 4.28 -19.79 22.27
C GLU A 33 4.89 -18.38 22.14
N GLY A 34 5.38 -17.82 23.26
CA GLY A 34 6.08 -16.53 23.29
C GLY A 34 5.17 -15.30 23.38
N PHE A 35 3.89 -15.46 23.73
CA PHE A 35 3.01 -14.32 23.95
C PHE A 35 3.19 -13.73 25.37
N GLU A 36 3.08 -12.41 25.48
CA GLU A 36 2.94 -11.74 26.77
C GLU A 36 1.47 -11.87 27.24
N VAL A 37 1.24 -12.49 28.41
CA VAL A 37 -0.11 -12.79 28.88
C VAL A 37 -0.38 -12.10 30.21
N ARG A 38 -1.51 -11.39 30.29
CA ARG A 38 -2.08 -10.86 31.53
C ARG A 38 -3.39 -11.59 31.83
N SER A 39 -3.44 -12.28 32.96
CA SER A 39 -4.56 -13.15 33.34
C SER A 39 -5.40 -12.51 34.42
N PHE A 40 -6.73 -12.67 34.31
CA PHE A 40 -7.73 -12.13 35.24
C PHE A 40 -8.76 -13.21 35.55
N SER A 41 -9.14 -13.32 36.84
CA SER A 41 -10.13 -14.30 37.29
C SER A 41 -11.58 -13.76 37.24
N SER A 42 -11.79 -12.50 36.82
CA SER A 42 -13.13 -11.91 36.72
C SER A 42 -13.12 -10.71 35.79
N ALA A 43 -14.28 -10.33 35.27
CA ALA A 43 -14.49 -9.11 34.47
C ALA A 43 -14.11 -7.85 35.27
N GLY A 44 -14.51 -7.79 36.55
CA GLY A 44 -14.20 -6.66 37.44
C GLY A 44 -12.71 -6.46 37.65
N ALA A 45 -11.93 -7.55 37.79
CA ALA A 45 -10.48 -7.48 37.93
C ALA A 45 -9.83 -6.91 36.66
N PHE A 46 -10.28 -7.31 35.47
CA PHE A 46 -9.81 -6.76 34.20
C PHE A 46 -10.18 -5.28 34.05
N MET A 47 -11.43 -4.90 34.39
CA MET A 47 -11.91 -3.54 34.22
C MET A 47 -11.28 -2.53 35.18
N GLN A 48 -10.85 -2.99 36.38
CA GLN A 48 -10.15 -2.16 37.37
C GLN A 48 -8.63 -2.10 37.16
N SER A 49 -8.08 -3.03 36.34
CA SER A 49 -6.67 -3.02 36.04
C SER A 49 -6.30 -1.86 35.10
N GLU A 50 -5.06 -1.43 35.18
CA GLU A 50 -4.50 -0.58 34.11
C GLU A 50 -4.40 -1.40 32.84
N ARG A 51 -5.28 -1.10 31.89
CA ARG A 51 -5.34 -1.83 30.62
C ARG A 51 -4.10 -1.52 29.79
N PRO A 52 -3.56 -2.51 29.06
CA PRO A 52 -2.51 -2.23 28.12
C PRO A 52 -3.02 -1.27 27.05
N GLU A 53 -2.16 -0.35 26.64
CA GLU A 53 -2.45 0.45 25.45
C GLU A 53 -2.54 -0.48 24.22
N PHE A 54 -3.38 -0.11 23.27
CA PHE A 54 -3.46 -0.86 22.01
C PHE A 54 -2.07 -0.83 21.30
N PRO A 55 -1.53 -1.97 20.82
CA PRO A 55 -2.24 -3.18 20.45
C PRO A 55 -2.25 -4.26 21.56
N PHE A 56 -3.44 -4.76 21.85
CA PHE A 56 -3.62 -5.94 22.68
C PHE A 56 -4.77 -6.81 22.14
N VAL A 57 -4.86 -8.07 22.60
CA VAL A 57 -5.93 -9.01 22.27
C VAL A 57 -6.66 -9.38 23.57
N LEU A 58 -7.98 -9.41 23.54
CA LEU A 58 -8.80 -9.89 24.64
C LEU A 58 -9.29 -11.31 24.33
N VAL A 59 -9.10 -12.23 25.29
CA VAL A 59 -9.72 -13.57 25.32
C VAL A 59 -10.58 -13.63 26.58
N THR A 60 -11.88 -13.86 26.46
CA THR A 60 -12.79 -13.86 27.61
C THR A 60 -13.73 -15.06 27.59
N ASP A 61 -13.95 -15.66 28.74
CA ASP A 61 -15.09 -16.58 28.91
C ASP A 61 -16.40 -15.80 28.85
N VAL A 62 -17.45 -16.41 28.31
CA VAL A 62 -18.83 -15.90 28.36
C VAL A 62 -19.35 -15.88 29.78
N ASN A 63 -19.20 -17.01 30.50
CA ASN A 63 -19.80 -17.21 31.83
C ASN A 63 -18.83 -16.80 32.94
N LEU A 64 -18.75 -15.53 33.26
CA LEU A 64 -17.96 -15.03 34.39
C LEU A 64 -18.86 -14.77 35.60
N PRO A 65 -18.33 -14.86 36.84
CA PRO A 65 -19.14 -14.79 38.04
C PRO A 65 -19.76 -13.42 38.35
N ASP A 66 -19.15 -12.35 37.86
CA ASP A 66 -19.51 -10.97 38.15
C ASP A 66 -20.20 -10.25 36.97
N GLU A 67 -19.91 -10.63 35.75
CA GLU A 67 -20.48 -10.01 34.54
C GLU A 67 -20.33 -10.95 33.34
N ASP A 68 -21.29 -10.95 32.43
CA ASP A 68 -21.23 -11.68 31.17
C ASP A 68 -20.05 -11.19 30.29
N GLY A 69 -19.22 -12.12 29.81
CA GLY A 69 -18.08 -11.82 28.94
C GLY A 69 -18.43 -11.13 27.65
N LEU A 70 -19.65 -11.30 27.11
CA LEU A 70 -20.13 -10.54 25.96
C LEU A 70 -20.34 -9.06 26.31
N SER A 71 -20.75 -8.75 27.54
CA SER A 71 -20.86 -7.36 28.02
C SER A 71 -19.48 -6.69 28.14
N VAL A 72 -18.46 -7.46 28.61
CA VAL A 72 -17.07 -7.00 28.61
C VAL A 72 -16.59 -6.71 27.18
N MET A 73 -16.85 -7.62 26.24
CA MET A 73 -16.52 -7.46 24.83
C MET A 73 -17.15 -6.18 24.27
N ARG A 74 -18.46 -5.97 24.46
CA ARG A 74 -19.17 -4.77 23.99
C ARG A 74 -18.51 -3.50 24.51
N ARG A 75 -18.17 -3.42 25.79
CA ARG A 75 -17.48 -2.25 26.37
C ARG A 75 -16.12 -2.00 25.76
N VAL A 76 -15.31 -3.04 25.62
CA VAL A 76 -13.99 -2.91 24.98
C VAL A 76 -14.12 -2.46 23.53
N LEU A 77 -15.07 -2.99 22.78
CA LEU A 77 -15.32 -2.60 21.38
C LEU A 77 -15.92 -1.20 21.23
N VAL A 78 -16.67 -0.71 22.21
CA VAL A 78 -17.13 0.71 22.25
C VAL A 78 -15.95 1.66 22.47
N GLU A 79 -15.01 1.31 23.34
CA GLU A 79 -13.83 2.13 23.60
C GLU A 79 -12.83 2.08 22.44
N ASN A 80 -12.58 0.89 21.92
CA ASN A 80 -11.71 0.71 20.76
C ASN A 80 -12.14 -0.51 19.92
N ARG A 81 -12.82 -0.25 18.80
CA ARG A 81 -13.30 -1.27 17.85
C ARG A 81 -12.16 -2.07 17.17
N GLN A 82 -10.93 -1.63 17.32
CA GLN A 82 -9.78 -2.27 16.68
C GLN A 82 -9.20 -3.43 17.51
N VAL A 83 -9.61 -3.57 18.77
CA VAL A 83 -9.17 -4.66 19.65
C VAL A 83 -9.81 -5.98 19.21
N PRO A 84 -9.03 -6.99 18.82
CA PRO A 84 -9.58 -8.31 18.54
C PRO A 84 -10.03 -8.96 19.85
N VAL A 85 -11.29 -9.38 19.90
CA VAL A 85 -11.87 -10.09 21.05
C VAL A 85 -12.20 -11.52 20.65
N ILE A 86 -11.66 -12.49 21.37
CA ILE A 86 -11.95 -13.93 21.24
C ILE A 86 -12.83 -14.32 22.41
N VAL A 87 -13.94 -14.97 22.11
CA VAL A 87 -14.93 -15.40 23.12
C VAL A 87 -14.81 -16.92 23.33
N MET A 88 -14.66 -17.37 24.59
CA MET A 88 -14.70 -18.78 24.95
C MET A 88 -16.10 -19.14 25.41
N THR A 89 -16.72 -20.22 24.85
CA THR A 89 -18.11 -20.61 25.13
C THR A 89 -18.18 -22.04 25.61
N GLY A 90 -19.17 -22.36 26.46
CA GLY A 90 -19.47 -23.74 26.88
C GLY A 90 -20.15 -24.54 25.77
N HIS A 91 -20.30 -25.86 26.03
CA HIS A 91 -20.89 -26.80 25.08
C HIS A 91 -22.39 -26.52 24.87
N GLY A 92 -22.82 -26.33 23.62
CA GLY A 92 -24.24 -26.16 23.24
C GLY A 92 -24.68 -24.73 22.90
N ASP A 93 -23.84 -23.71 23.08
CA ASP A 93 -24.20 -22.30 22.88
C ASP A 93 -23.90 -21.74 21.46
N ILE A 94 -24.23 -22.52 20.42
CA ILE A 94 -24.08 -22.10 19.03
C ILE A 94 -24.78 -20.76 18.76
N GLY A 95 -25.93 -20.52 19.43
CA GLY A 95 -26.65 -19.25 19.33
C GLY A 95 -25.82 -18.06 19.82
N MET A 96 -25.15 -18.19 20.96
CA MET A 96 -24.28 -17.14 21.52
C MET A 96 -23.01 -16.93 20.71
N ALA A 97 -22.43 -18.00 20.14
CA ALA A 97 -21.30 -17.89 19.24
C ALA A 97 -21.64 -17.06 17.98
N VAL A 98 -22.80 -17.30 17.36
CA VAL A 98 -23.29 -16.54 16.21
C VAL A 98 -23.59 -15.08 16.60
N GLU A 99 -24.15 -14.85 17.78
CA GLU A 99 -24.45 -13.50 18.28
C GLU A 99 -23.16 -12.71 18.55
N SER A 100 -22.17 -13.33 19.22
CA SER A 100 -20.88 -12.68 19.47
C SER A 100 -20.16 -12.26 18.18
N MET A 101 -20.22 -13.07 17.13
CA MET A 101 -19.65 -12.75 15.83
C MET A 101 -20.39 -11.58 15.16
N ARG A 102 -21.72 -11.50 15.29
CA ARG A 102 -22.51 -10.35 14.79
C ARG A 102 -22.22 -9.06 15.54
N GLU A 103 -21.91 -9.15 16.82
CA GLU A 103 -21.58 -8.01 17.68
C GLU A 103 -20.13 -7.55 17.55
N GLY A 104 -19.30 -8.27 16.80
CA GLY A 104 -17.94 -7.84 16.45
C GLY A 104 -16.82 -8.63 17.10
N ALA A 105 -17.08 -9.82 17.68
CA ALA A 105 -16.03 -10.74 18.10
C ALA A 105 -15.11 -11.06 16.91
N PHE A 106 -13.83 -11.25 17.19
CA PHE A 106 -12.85 -11.68 16.19
C PHE A 106 -13.01 -13.16 15.85
N ASP A 107 -13.20 -13.99 16.86
CA ASP A 107 -13.45 -15.43 16.75
C ASP A 107 -14.08 -15.93 18.05
N PHE A 108 -14.55 -17.19 18.04
CA PHE A 108 -14.97 -17.88 19.22
C PHE A 108 -14.31 -19.26 19.36
N ILE A 109 -14.19 -19.75 20.59
CA ILE A 109 -13.60 -21.05 20.92
C ILE A 109 -14.56 -21.80 21.81
N GLU A 110 -15.04 -22.98 21.35
CA GLU A 110 -15.93 -23.85 22.14
C GLU A 110 -15.12 -24.72 23.12
N LYS A 111 -15.50 -24.72 24.40
CA LYS A 111 -14.95 -25.58 25.45
C LYS A 111 -15.61 -26.96 25.40
N PRO A 112 -14.84 -28.10 25.53
CA PRO A 112 -13.38 -28.16 25.71
C PRO A 112 -12.60 -28.01 24.40
N PHE A 113 -11.50 -27.31 24.42
CA PHE A 113 -10.63 -27.06 23.26
C PHE A 113 -9.18 -27.55 23.51
N SER A 114 -8.47 -27.79 22.42
CA SER A 114 -7.04 -28.09 22.50
C SER A 114 -6.19 -26.81 22.64
N PRO A 115 -5.01 -26.90 23.31
CA PRO A 115 -4.07 -25.76 23.35
C PRO A 115 -3.73 -25.21 21.97
N ASP A 116 -3.57 -26.08 20.96
CA ASP A 116 -3.26 -25.68 19.59
C ASP A 116 -4.36 -24.82 18.96
N ARG A 117 -5.64 -25.07 19.28
CA ARG A 117 -6.77 -24.27 18.80
C ARG A 117 -6.70 -22.86 19.36
N LEU A 118 -6.47 -22.74 20.69
CA LEU A 118 -6.33 -21.45 21.36
C LEU A 118 -5.15 -20.65 20.79
N THR A 119 -3.96 -21.26 20.73
CA THR A 119 -2.74 -20.58 20.29
C THR A 119 -2.83 -20.13 18.83
N THR A 120 -3.45 -20.94 17.95
CA THR A 120 -3.69 -20.57 16.54
C THR A 120 -4.64 -19.39 16.42
N THR A 121 -5.77 -19.41 17.14
CA THR A 121 -6.75 -18.31 17.11
C THR A 121 -6.15 -17.02 17.68
N VAL A 122 -5.41 -17.11 18.79
CA VAL A 122 -4.72 -15.94 19.39
C VAL A 122 -3.65 -15.40 18.45
N ARG A 123 -2.87 -16.26 17.78
CA ARG A 123 -1.86 -15.81 16.80
C ARG A 123 -2.48 -14.99 15.69
N ASN A 124 -3.58 -15.45 15.10
CA ASN A 124 -4.30 -14.72 14.06
C ASN A 124 -4.83 -13.35 14.57
N ALA A 125 -5.34 -13.31 15.81
CA ALA A 125 -5.79 -12.07 16.43
C ALA A 125 -4.63 -11.09 16.70
N VAL A 126 -3.49 -11.59 17.19
CA VAL A 126 -2.27 -10.80 17.41
C VAL A 126 -1.75 -10.21 16.09
N ASP A 127 -1.73 -11.00 15.03
CA ASP A 127 -1.31 -10.53 13.72
C ASP A 127 -2.26 -9.44 13.18
N LYS A 128 -3.57 -9.59 13.38
CA LYS A 128 -4.56 -8.54 13.07
C LYS A 128 -4.30 -7.27 13.90
N ALA A 129 -4.11 -7.39 15.22
CA ALA A 129 -3.85 -6.25 16.10
C ALA A 129 -2.58 -5.49 15.70
N ARG A 130 -1.50 -6.22 15.37
CA ARG A 130 -0.25 -5.63 14.86
C ARG A 130 -0.47 -4.87 13.56
N LEU A 131 -1.19 -5.47 12.61
CA LEU A 131 -1.50 -4.85 11.33
C LEU A 131 -2.26 -3.53 11.51
N VAL A 132 -3.32 -3.57 12.32
CA VAL A 132 -4.16 -2.40 12.60
C VAL A 132 -3.36 -1.31 13.32
N TYR A 133 -2.56 -1.66 14.34
CA TYR A 133 -1.72 -0.70 15.06
C TYR A 133 -0.72 -0.02 14.13
N GLN A 134 -0.05 -0.78 13.27
CA GLN A 134 0.92 -0.21 12.34
C GLN A 134 0.28 0.71 11.32
N VAL A 135 -0.92 0.37 10.84
CA VAL A 135 -1.72 1.27 9.97
C VAL A 135 -2.10 2.54 10.73
N THR A 136 -2.54 2.41 11.98
CA THR A 136 -2.99 3.54 12.80
C THR A 136 -1.81 4.42 13.25
N THR A 137 -0.65 3.82 13.56
CA THR A 137 0.58 4.56 13.92
C THR A 137 1.14 5.28 12.70
N LEU A 138 1.18 4.63 11.53
CA LEU A 138 1.50 5.30 10.27
C LEU A 138 0.55 6.46 9.95
N SER A 139 -0.71 6.37 10.39
CA SER A 139 -1.68 7.47 10.26
C SER A 139 -1.55 8.55 11.35
N LYS A 140 -1.04 8.22 12.54
CA LYS A 140 -0.85 9.16 13.68
C LYS A 140 0.51 9.85 13.69
N GLU A 141 1.56 9.26 13.12
CA GLU A 141 2.85 9.91 12.85
C GLU A 141 2.74 10.97 11.75
N GLN A 142 1.56 11.12 11.16
CA GLN A 142 1.23 12.27 10.36
C GLN A 142 0.95 13.47 11.27
N ASP A 143 1.99 14.25 11.53
CA ASP A 143 1.83 15.70 11.54
C ASP A 143 0.89 16.05 10.37
N VAL A 144 -0.17 16.78 10.65
CA VAL A 144 -1.24 17.12 9.72
C VAL A 144 -0.63 17.54 8.37
N GLY A 145 -0.56 16.59 7.40
CA GLY A 145 -0.07 16.88 6.05
C GLY A 145 1.10 16.04 5.52
N ALA A 146 1.80 15.22 6.32
CA ALA A 146 2.90 14.40 5.81
C ALA A 146 2.38 13.20 4.99
N PRO A 147 2.86 12.96 3.76
CA PRO A 147 2.41 11.86 2.93
C PRO A 147 2.90 10.51 3.47
N VAL A 148 2.01 9.53 3.59
CA VAL A 148 2.34 8.18 4.03
C VAL A 148 2.74 7.32 2.84
N PHE A 149 4.00 6.93 2.78
CA PHE A 149 4.47 5.92 1.84
C PHE A 149 4.38 4.53 2.49
N ILE A 150 3.33 3.77 2.11
CA ILE A 150 2.94 2.50 2.74
C ILE A 150 3.64 1.33 2.05
N GLY A 151 4.07 0.34 2.85
CA GLY A 151 4.64 -0.92 2.39
C GLY A 151 5.75 -1.42 3.32
N ARG A 152 5.97 -2.75 3.30
CA ARG A 152 6.93 -3.49 4.13
C ARG A 152 7.86 -4.37 3.32
N SER A 153 7.54 -4.60 2.06
CA SER A 153 8.39 -5.37 1.16
C SER A 153 9.82 -4.84 1.19
N GLU A 154 10.76 -5.70 0.92
CA GLU A 154 12.18 -5.34 0.91
C GLU A 154 12.46 -4.17 -0.05
N ARG A 155 11.79 -4.16 -1.22
CA ARG A 155 11.91 -3.07 -2.20
C ARG A 155 11.41 -1.74 -1.65
N VAL A 156 10.27 -1.74 -0.95
CA VAL A 156 9.71 -0.53 -0.32
C VAL A 156 10.59 -0.08 0.86
N ARG A 157 11.11 -1.01 1.66
CA ARG A 157 12.03 -0.70 2.76
C ARG A 157 13.31 -0.03 2.27
N LEU A 158 13.93 -0.57 1.23
CA LEU A 158 15.11 0.03 0.59
C LEU A 158 14.80 1.43 0.04
N LEU A 159 13.65 1.61 -0.61
CA LEU A 159 13.24 2.92 -1.12
C LEU A 159 13.04 3.93 0.02
N LYS A 160 12.44 3.55 1.15
CA LYS A 160 12.33 4.40 2.34
C LYS A 160 13.70 4.82 2.88
N GLN A 161 14.64 3.90 2.94
CA GLN A 161 16.03 4.20 3.35
C GLN A 161 16.70 5.19 2.39
N GLN A 162 16.52 5.01 1.07
CA GLN A 162 17.03 5.94 0.05
C GLN A 162 16.41 7.34 0.21
N ILE A 163 15.09 7.43 0.41
CA ILE A 163 14.39 8.70 0.66
C ILE A 163 14.99 9.41 1.88
N SER A 164 15.12 8.71 3.01
CA SER A 164 15.67 9.28 4.24
C SER A 164 17.12 9.75 4.08
N ALA A 165 17.95 9.00 3.34
CA ALA A 165 19.34 9.37 3.08
C ALA A 165 19.47 10.57 2.13
N LEU A 166 18.57 10.67 1.12
CA LEU A 166 18.61 11.72 0.09
C LEU A 166 17.91 13.01 0.51
N ALA A 167 16.94 12.94 1.42
CA ALA A 167 16.16 14.09 1.81
C ALA A 167 17.03 15.28 2.29
N PRO A 168 18.00 15.13 3.21
CA PRO A 168 18.80 16.23 3.71
C PRO A 168 19.84 16.77 2.72
N THR A 169 20.16 16.02 1.64
CA THR A 169 21.27 16.38 0.73
C THR A 169 20.97 17.58 -0.19
N GLY A 170 19.72 17.90 -0.43
CA GLY A 170 19.33 18.96 -1.36
C GLY A 170 19.59 18.69 -2.85
N VAL A 171 20.10 17.52 -3.21
CA VAL A 171 20.38 17.11 -4.60
C VAL A 171 19.08 16.98 -5.40
N ASP A 172 19.09 17.39 -6.67
CA ASP A 172 17.97 17.18 -7.58
C ASP A 172 17.79 15.68 -7.86
N ILE A 173 16.55 15.20 -7.95
CA ILE A 173 16.22 13.78 -8.03
C ILE A 173 15.31 13.51 -9.23
N LEU A 174 15.57 12.40 -9.92
CA LEU A 174 14.69 11.83 -10.94
C LEU A 174 13.99 10.59 -10.35
N ILE A 175 12.66 10.59 -10.39
CA ILE A 175 11.81 9.48 -9.92
C ILE A 175 11.27 8.75 -11.14
N ASN A 176 11.58 7.46 -11.24
CA ASN A 176 11.12 6.58 -12.31
C ASN A 176 10.08 5.61 -11.77
N GLY A 177 9.00 5.40 -12.50
CA GLY A 177 7.98 4.43 -12.12
C GLY A 177 6.73 4.55 -12.98
N GLU A 178 6.00 3.46 -13.11
CA GLU A 178 4.76 3.42 -13.87
C GLU A 178 3.71 4.41 -13.36
N THR A 179 2.67 4.63 -14.17
CA THR A 179 1.52 5.44 -13.75
C THR A 179 0.86 4.82 -12.50
N GLY A 180 0.55 5.67 -11.51
CA GLY A 180 -0.15 5.23 -10.31
C GLY A 180 0.70 4.56 -9.23
N THR A 181 2.04 4.50 -9.37
CA THR A 181 2.97 3.90 -8.36
C THR A 181 3.22 4.78 -7.14
N GLY A 182 2.76 6.04 -7.13
CA GLY A 182 2.95 6.96 -6.00
C GLY A 182 4.16 7.88 -6.11
N LYS A 183 4.62 8.23 -7.31
CA LYS A 183 5.76 9.14 -7.54
C LYS A 183 5.62 10.47 -6.79
N GLU A 184 4.42 11.06 -6.79
CA GLU A 184 4.14 12.30 -6.07
C GLU A 184 4.28 12.13 -4.55
N VAL A 185 3.79 10.99 -4.00
CA VAL A 185 3.93 10.67 -2.57
C VAL A 185 5.40 10.60 -2.17
N VAL A 186 6.26 9.99 -3.01
CA VAL A 186 7.70 9.94 -2.78
C VAL A 186 8.33 11.33 -2.85
N ALA A 187 7.94 12.16 -3.81
CA ALA A 187 8.43 13.55 -3.91
C ALA A 187 8.04 14.39 -2.69
N GLN A 188 6.80 14.24 -2.22
CA GLN A 188 6.33 14.88 -0.99
C GLN A 188 7.11 14.35 0.23
N SER A 189 7.33 13.04 0.35
CA SER A 189 8.11 12.45 1.45
C SER A 189 9.56 12.99 1.47
N LEU A 190 10.19 13.15 0.31
CA LEU A 190 11.51 13.79 0.18
C LEU A 190 11.49 15.25 0.66
N HIS A 191 10.44 15.99 0.34
CA HIS A 191 10.29 17.37 0.78
C HIS A 191 10.15 17.47 2.29
N TYR A 192 9.22 16.72 2.89
CA TYR A 192 8.99 16.73 4.34
C TYR A 192 10.24 16.28 5.11
N ALA A 193 10.86 15.18 4.72
CA ALA A 193 12.06 14.68 5.38
C ALA A 193 13.31 15.57 5.17
N SER A 194 13.27 16.53 4.24
CA SER A 194 14.35 17.49 4.00
C SER A 194 14.34 18.67 4.96
N HIS A 195 13.27 18.85 5.75
CA HIS A 195 13.04 20.01 6.64
C HIS A 195 13.17 21.37 5.94
N ARG A 196 12.88 21.44 4.64
CA ARG A 196 12.89 22.70 3.91
C ARG A 196 11.73 23.60 4.34
N THR A 197 12.00 24.89 4.50
CA THR A 197 11.03 25.86 5.03
C THR A 197 10.07 26.42 3.97
N GLY A 198 10.40 26.28 2.69
CA GLY A 198 9.55 26.72 1.58
C GLY A 198 8.50 25.69 1.18
N PRO A 199 7.56 26.03 0.31
CA PRO A 199 6.46 25.15 -0.08
C PRO A 199 6.89 24.00 -0.99
N PHE A 200 6.08 22.92 -0.99
CA PHE A 200 6.08 21.89 -2.03
C PHE A 200 5.17 22.35 -3.17
N VAL A 201 5.72 22.48 -4.37
CA VAL A 201 5.01 22.98 -5.56
C VAL A 201 4.99 21.91 -6.63
N ALA A 202 3.85 21.26 -6.84
CA ALA A 202 3.67 20.23 -7.85
C ALA A 202 3.16 20.84 -9.17
N ILE A 203 3.72 20.37 -10.28
CA ILE A 203 3.35 20.74 -11.65
C ILE A 203 3.30 19.46 -12.47
N ASN A 204 2.15 19.21 -13.10
CA ASN A 204 2.03 18.17 -14.11
C ASN A 204 2.33 18.76 -15.49
N CYS A 205 3.42 18.29 -16.11
CA CYS A 205 3.87 18.81 -17.40
C CYS A 205 2.93 18.47 -18.57
N ALA A 206 2.11 17.44 -18.45
CA ALA A 206 1.12 17.08 -19.46
C ALA A 206 -0.19 17.87 -19.35
N ALA A 207 -0.48 18.50 -18.22
CA ALA A 207 -1.76 19.15 -17.96
C ALA A 207 -1.86 20.59 -18.47
N LEU A 208 -0.74 21.21 -18.82
CA LEU A 208 -0.68 22.62 -19.21
C LEU A 208 -0.49 22.79 -20.73
N PRO A 209 -1.30 23.63 -21.40
CA PRO A 209 -1.04 24.05 -22.78
C PRO A 209 0.34 24.70 -22.90
N GLU A 210 1.07 24.45 -24.00
CA GLU A 210 2.42 24.96 -24.22
C GLU A 210 2.50 26.48 -24.09
N SER A 211 1.51 27.20 -24.59
CA SER A 211 1.42 28.68 -24.56
C SER A 211 1.36 29.28 -23.16
N ILE A 212 0.87 28.48 -22.16
CA ILE A 212 0.72 28.95 -20.78
C ILE A 212 1.84 28.39 -19.91
N PHE A 213 2.41 27.25 -20.29
CA PHE A 213 3.34 26.47 -19.48
C PHE A 213 4.58 27.30 -19.09
N GLU A 214 5.14 28.07 -20.04
CA GLU A 214 6.30 28.92 -19.78
C GLU A 214 6.00 30.01 -18.74
N SER A 215 4.87 30.68 -18.90
CA SER A 215 4.41 31.73 -17.98
C SER A 215 4.10 31.17 -16.57
N GLU A 216 3.57 29.96 -16.48
CA GLU A 216 3.34 29.29 -15.16
C GLU A 216 4.65 28.96 -14.47
N LEU A 217 5.65 28.40 -15.20
CA LEU A 217 6.92 28.01 -14.60
C LEU A 217 7.78 29.20 -14.18
N PHE A 218 7.98 30.17 -15.11
CA PHE A 218 8.98 31.22 -14.95
C PHE A 218 8.38 32.58 -14.57
N GLY A 219 7.06 32.77 -14.74
CA GLY A 219 6.39 34.03 -14.50
C GLY A 219 6.51 35.00 -15.69
N HIS A 220 5.82 36.12 -15.63
CA HIS A 220 5.87 37.17 -16.62
C HIS A 220 5.70 38.56 -16.03
N GLU A 221 6.26 39.57 -16.70
CA GLU A 221 5.99 41.00 -16.44
C GLU A 221 4.75 41.45 -17.23
N ALA A 222 4.14 42.52 -16.79
CA ALA A 222 3.03 43.12 -17.52
C ALA A 222 3.47 43.53 -18.95
N GLY A 223 2.68 43.19 -19.98
CA GLY A 223 2.98 43.45 -21.37
C GLY A 223 3.91 42.44 -22.06
N ALA A 224 4.33 41.38 -21.42
CA ALA A 224 5.23 40.35 -21.97
C ALA A 224 4.65 39.63 -23.20
N PHE A 225 3.33 39.49 -23.29
CA PHE A 225 2.60 38.92 -24.43
C PHE A 225 1.18 39.46 -24.48
N THR A 226 0.46 39.18 -25.55
CA THR A 226 -0.96 39.59 -25.70
C THR A 226 -1.82 38.94 -24.64
N GLY A 227 -2.38 39.75 -23.70
CA GLY A 227 -3.14 39.27 -22.55
C GLY A 227 -2.38 39.30 -21.21
N ALA A 228 -1.08 39.64 -21.20
CA ALA A 228 -0.32 39.82 -19.96
C ALA A 228 -0.62 41.18 -19.29
N LEU A 229 -1.82 41.35 -18.76
CA LEU A 229 -2.30 42.61 -18.16
C LEU A 229 -1.59 42.93 -16.83
N LYS A 230 -1.13 41.95 -16.10
CA LYS A 230 -0.50 42.08 -14.76
C LYS A 230 0.73 41.21 -14.68
N LYS A 231 1.70 41.63 -13.86
CA LYS A 231 2.84 40.78 -13.47
C LYS A 231 2.38 39.52 -12.73
N ARG A 232 3.00 38.39 -13.04
CA ARG A 232 2.75 37.10 -12.38
C ARG A 232 4.04 36.42 -11.94
N ILE A 233 4.07 35.97 -10.70
CA ILE A 233 5.17 35.20 -10.13
C ILE A 233 5.10 33.77 -10.65
N GLY A 234 6.24 33.22 -11.14
CA GLY A 234 6.35 31.85 -11.62
C GLY A 234 6.48 30.82 -10.48
N LYS A 235 6.22 29.55 -10.81
CA LYS A 235 6.29 28.44 -9.84
C LYS A 235 7.69 28.23 -9.26
N PHE A 236 8.75 28.46 -10.03
CA PHE A 236 10.13 28.41 -9.54
C PHE A 236 10.41 29.46 -8.46
N GLU A 237 9.94 30.66 -8.66
CA GLU A 237 10.07 31.74 -7.68
C GLU A 237 9.20 31.48 -6.45
N PHE A 238 7.98 31.00 -6.64
CA PHE A 238 7.07 30.64 -5.56
C PHE A 238 7.61 29.49 -4.70
N ALA A 239 8.31 28.51 -5.29
CA ALA A 239 8.91 27.39 -4.60
C ALA A 239 10.18 27.74 -3.80
N LYS A 240 10.49 29.04 -3.60
CA LYS A 240 11.69 29.51 -2.88
C LYS A 240 11.92 28.77 -1.57
N ASN A 241 13.13 28.25 -1.38
CA ASN A 241 13.55 27.43 -0.23
C ASN A 241 12.74 26.14 0.01
N GLY A 242 11.88 25.77 -0.96
CA GLY A 242 11.06 24.59 -0.95
C GLY A 242 11.51 23.55 -1.96
N THR A 243 10.54 22.86 -2.53
CA THR A 243 10.75 21.84 -3.57
C THR A 243 9.76 22.06 -4.72
N ILE A 244 10.26 22.08 -5.95
CA ILE A 244 9.43 22.00 -7.15
C ILE A 244 9.41 20.56 -7.64
N PHE A 245 8.21 20.00 -7.84
CA PHE A 245 7.98 18.68 -8.37
C PHE A 245 7.41 18.77 -9.79
N LEU A 246 8.14 18.20 -10.75
CA LEU A 246 7.78 18.18 -12.17
C LEU A 246 7.33 16.77 -12.54
N ASP A 247 6.02 16.52 -12.54
CA ASP A 247 5.46 15.23 -12.95
C ASP A 247 5.32 15.15 -14.47
N GLU A 248 5.47 13.93 -15.00
CA GLU A 248 5.43 13.64 -16.44
C GLU A 248 6.38 14.54 -17.24
N ILE A 249 7.64 14.64 -16.77
CA ILE A 249 8.67 15.53 -17.36
C ILE A 249 8.91 15.26 -18.86
N GLU A 250 8.66 14.02 -19.31
CA GLU A 250 8.71 13.61 -20.71
C GLU A 250 7.75 14.39 -21.62
N SER A 251 6.68 14.93 -21.04
CA SER A 251 5.67 15.71 -21.79
C SER A 251 6.04 17.20 -21.95
N MET A 252 7.17 17.63 -21.37
CA MET A 252 7.61 19.02 -21.48
C MET A 252 8.08 19.33 -22.92
N PRO A 253 7.61 20.44 -23.55
CA PRO A 253 8.08 20.86 -24.88
C PRO A 253 9.59 21.10 -24.93
N LEU A 254 10.26 20.73 -26.04
CA LEU A 254 11.73 20.83 -26.21
C LEU A 254 12.28 22.24 -25.94
N ALA A 255 11.55 23.27 -26.33
CA ALA A 255 11.93 24.66 -26.09
C ALA A 255 12.02 24.97 -24.59
N LEU A 256 11.10 24.44 -23.79
CA LEU A 256 11.07 24.64 -22.35
C LEU A 256 12.08 23.75 -21.62
N GLN A 257 12.41 22.56 -22.16
CA GLN A 257 13.51 21.75 -21.65
C GLN A 257 14.84 22.51 -21.67
N ALA A 258 15.11 23.35 -22.72
CA ALA A 258 16.32 24.17 -22.77
C ALA A 258 16.35 25.25 -21.66
N LYS A 259 15.20 25.87 -21.37
CA LYS A 259 15.08 26.85 -20.28
C LYS A 259 15.19 26.19 -18.89
N LEU A 260 14.59 25.03 -18.73
CA LEU A 260 14.71 24.24 -17.50
C LEU A 260 16.17 23.85 -17.24
N LEU A 261 16.89 23.39 -18.27
CA LEU A 261 18.32 23.08 -18.17
C LEU A 261 19.12 24.25 -17.62
N ARG A 262 18.95 25.44 -18.21
CA ARG A 262 19.61 26.68 -17.73
C ARG A 262 19.26 26.98 -16.27
N THR A 263 17.97 26.89 -15.94
CA THR A 263 17.50 27.11 -14.55
C THR A 263 18.17 26.16 -13.53
N ILE A 264 18.34 24.87 -13.89
CA ILE A 264 18.97 23.87 -13.00
C ILE A 264 20.49 24.10 -12.93
N GLN A 265 21.13 24.54 -14.01
CA GLN A 265 22.58 24.77 -14.08
C GLN A 265 22.99 26.07 -13.39
N GLU A 266 22.32 27.16 -13.74
CA GLU A 266 22.66 28.52 -13.30
C GLU A 266 22.01 28.90 -11.98
N ARG A 267 21.01 28.13 -11.54
CA ARG A 267 20.17 28.43 -10.36
C ARG A 267 19.56 29.82 -10.39
N THR A 268 19.18 30.26 -11.61
CA THR A 268 18.48 31.53 -11.85
C THR A 268 17.36 31.32 -12.86
N ILE A 269 16.36 32.19 -12.79
CA ILE A 269 15.31 32.33 -13.81
C ILE A 269 15.18 33.76 -14.26
N GLN A 270 14.60 33.94 -15.44
CA GLN A 270 14.16 35.26 -15.96
C GLN A 270 12.66 35.15 -16.25
N ARG A 271 11.88 36.14 -15.81
CA ARG A 271 10.46 36.24 -16.19
C ARG A 271 10.35 36.60 -17.67
N LEU A 272 9.26 36.14 -18.28
CA LEU A 272 8.97 36.55 -19.66
C LEU A 272 8.84 38.10 -19.71
N GLY A 273 9.51 38.71 -20.69
CA GLY A 273 9.53 40.17 -20.86
C GLY A 273 10.44 40.90 -19.86
N ALA A 274 11.27 40.20 -19.08
CA ALA A 274 12.26 40.81 -18.18
C ALA A 274 13.68 40.31 -18.48
N ASN A 275 14.67 41.16 -18.18
CA ASN A 275 16.09 40.82 -18.26
C ASN A 275 16.69 40.56 -16.86
N GLU A 276 15.91 40.74 -15.81
CA GLU A 276 16.35 40.51 -14.41
C GLU A 276 16.50 39.03 -14.13
N SER A 277 17.65 38.63 -13.59
CA SER A 277 17.91 37.26 -13.14
C SER A 277 17.50 37.12 -11.67
N ILE A 278 16.62 36.16 -11.39
CA ILE A 278 16.08 35.88 -10.08
C ILE A 278 16.69 34.55 -9.57
N PRO A 279 17.31 34.49 -8.37
CA PRO A 279 17.93 33.28 -7.88
C PRO A 279 16.89 32.22 -7.51
N VAL A 280 17.18 30.94 -7.86
CA VAL A 280 16.37 29.77 -7.59
C VAL A 280 17.01 28.94 -6.48
N SER A 281 16.37 28.93 -5.30
CA SER A 281 16.83 28.18 -4.13
C SER A 281 16.03 26.89 -3.87
N CYS A 282 15.05 26.57 -4.71
CA CYS A 282 14.27 25.37 -4.56
C CYS A 282 15.05 24.12 -5.06
N ARG A 283 14.72 22.97 -4.44
CA ARG A 283 15.11 21.65 -4.94
C ARG A 283 14.23 21.26 -6.11
N VAL A 284 14.81 20.61 -7.13
CA VAL A 284 14.06 20.07 -8.26
C VAL A 284 13.92 18.57 -8.12
N VAL A 285 12.68 18.08 -8.15
CA VAL A 285 12.34 16.66 -8.22
C VAL A 285 11.53 16.44 -9.48
N ALA A 286 12.04 15.65 -10.41
CA ALA A 286 11.35 15.31 -11.65
C ALA A 286 10.84 13.86 -11.60
N ALA A 287 9.70 13.59 -12.23
CA ALA A 287 9.15 12.25 -12.31
C ALA A 287 8.80 11.88 -13.75
N THR A 288 9.00 10.61 -14.09
CA THR A 288 8.72 10.06 -15.42
C THR A 288 8.18 8.62 -15.33
N LYS A 289 7.38 8.25 -16.33
CA LYS A 289 6.88 6.89 -16.53
C LYS A 289 7.58 6.15 -17.68
N VAL A 290 8.42 6.86 -18.44
CA VAL A 290 9.14 6.32 -19.61
C VAL A 290 10.65 6.34 -19.36
N ASN A 291 11.38 5.58 -20.16
CA ASN A 291 12.83 5.66 -20.16
C ASN A 291 13.28 6.94 -20.91
N LEU A 292 13.68 7.98 -20.13
CA LEU A 292 14.12 9.24 -20.69
C LEU A 292 15.36 9.13 -21.58
N LYS A 293 16.24 8.13 -21.34
CA LYS A 293 17.40 7.87 -22.20
C LYS A 293 16.95 7.47 -23.60
N THR A 294 16.06 6.51 -23.69
CA THR A 294 15.49 6.06 -24.96
C THR A 294 14.74 7.20 -25.68
N LEU A 295 13.94 7.95 -24.93
CA LEU A 295 13.23 9.11 -25.49
C LEU A 295 14.20 10.19 -26.01
N SER A 296 15.32 10.38 -25.31
CA SER A 296 16.38 11.30 -25.72
C SER A 296 17.08 10.84 -27.01
N ASP A 297 17.37 9.55 -27.13
CA ASP A 297 17.98 8.97 -28.34
C ASP A 297 17.04 9.10 -29.57
N GLN A 298 15.72 9.16 -29.34
CA GLN A 298 14.69 9.39 -30.36
C GLN A 298 14.44 10.89 -30.66
N GLY A 299 15.12 11.80 -29.97
CA GLY A 299 14.94 13.24 -30.15
C GLY A 299 13.73 13.87 -29.44
N GLY A 300 12.96 13.08 -28.66
CA GLY A 300 11.81 13.58 -27.89
C GLY A 300 12.18 14.24 -26.56
N PHE A 301 13.42 14.07 -26.10
CA PHE A 301 13.94 14.70 -24.90
C PHE A 301 15.39 15.12 -25.13
N ARG A 302 15.82 16.26 -24.55
CA ARG A 302 17.19 16.75 -24.73
C ARG A 302 18.18 15.91 -23.91
N SER A 303 19.25 15.47 -24.54
CA SER A 303 20.29 14.65 -23.88
C SER A 303 21.02 15.40 -22.77
N ASP A 304 21.26 16.70 -22.95
CA ASP A 304 21.92 17.54 -21.94
C ASP A 304 21.05 17.69 -20.66
N LEU A 305 19.74 17.86 -20.81
CA LEU A 305 18.81 17.89 -19.68
C LEU A 305 18.71 16.53 -19.00
N TYR A 306 18.65 15.44 -19.79
CA TYR A 306 18.65 14.08 -19.23
C TYR A 306 19.87 13.87 -18.31
N PHE A 307 21.09 14.13 -18.77
CA PHE A 307 22.29 13.97 -17.95
C PHE A 307 22.31 14.88 -16.72
N ARG A 308 21.69 16.04 -16.78
CA ARG A 308 21.60 16.98 -15.65
C ARG A 308 20.59 16.53 -14.58
N LEU A 309 19.48 15.92 -14.99
CA LEU A 309 18.47 15.36 -14.09
C LEU A 309 18.87 13.99 -13.53
N ASN A 310 19.61 13.21 -14.31
CA ASN A 310 19.98 11.82 -14.02
C ASN A 310 21.18 11.69 -13.05
N VAL A 311 21.28 12.57 -12.06
CA VAL A 311 22.34 12.50 -11.03
C VAL A 311 21.99 11.49 -9.96
N VAL A 312 20.76 11.53 -9.47
CA VAL A 312 20.22 10.57 -8.50
C VAL A 312 18.88 10.05 -8.99
N ASN A 313 18.76 8.73 -9.09
CA ASN A 313 17.55 8.06 -9.54
C ASN A 313 16.89 7.27 -8.43
N LEU A 314 15.58 7.44 -8.28
CA LEU A 314 14.74 6.56 -7.49
C LEU A 314 13.81 5.77 -8.41
N TYR A 315 13.76 4.46 -8.23
CA TYR A 315 12.90 3.56 -9.01
C TYR A 315 11.77 3.05 -8.13
N LEU A 316 10.55 3.40 -8.47
CA LEU A 316 9.36 2.91 -7.80
C LEU A 316 8.95 1.58 -8.41
N PRO A 317 8.83 0.52 -7.61
CA PRO A 317 8.33 -0.76 -8.08
C PRO A 317 6.87 -0.64 -8.52
N ALA A 318 6.48 -1.41 -9.52
CA ALA A 318 5.07 -1.62 -9.82
C ALA A 318 4.40 -2.42 -8.70
N LEU A 319 3.10 -2.26 -8.53
CA LEU A 319 2.37 -2.92 -7.43
C LEU A 319 2.45 -4.44 -7.51
N ARG A 320 2.47 -5.02 -8.71
CA ARG A 320 2.69 -6.45 -8.95
C ARG A 320 4.07 -6.97 -8.48
N ASP A 321 5.07 -6.10 -8.41
CA ASP A 321 6.42 -6.44 -7.95
C ASP A 321 6.57 -6.42 -6.41
N ILE A 322 5.54 -5.94 -5.72
CA ILE A 322 5.41 -5.84 -4.25
C ILE A 322 4.06 -6.43 -3.80
N ALA A 323 3.66 -7.56 -4.38
CA ALA A 323 2.35 -8.17 -4.15
C ALA A 323 2.05 -8.44 -2.66
N GLU A 324 3.07 -8.67 -1.85
CA GLU A 324 2.97 -8.84 -0.39
C GLU A 324 2.47 -7.58 0.33
N ASP A 325 2.63 -6.39 -0.26
CA ASP A 325 2.15 -5.12 0.30
C ASP A 325 0.70 -4.80 -0.09
N ILE A 326 0.12 -5.49 -1.10
CA ILE A 326 -1.23 -5.20 -1.60
C ILE A 326 -2.29 -5.24 -0.49
N PRO A 327 -2.36 -6.27 0.38
CA PRO A 327 -3.36 -6.31 1.44
C PRO A 327 -3.20 -5.16 2.44
N LEU A 328 -1.96 -4.77 2.75
CA LEU A 328 -1.66 -3.67 3.66
C LEU A 328 -2.13 -2.33 3.08
N ILE A 329 -1.78 -2.06 1.82
CA ILE A 329 -2.14 -0.82 1.12
C ILE A 329 -3.66 -0.74 0.92
N PHE A 330 -4.30 -1.85 0.55
CA PHE A 330 -5.75 -1.94 0.39
C PHE A 330 -6.47 -1.61 1.71
N ASN A 331 -6.10 -2.26 2.81
CA ASN A 331 -6.72 -2.04 4.12
C ASN A 331 -6.53 -0.61 4.62
N PHE A 332 -5.39 0.01 4.36
CA PHE A 332 -5.17 1.42 4.67
C PHE A 332 -6.19 2.32 3.97
N TYR A 333 -6.34 2.21 2.65
CA TYR A 333 -7.30 3.01 1.91
C TYR A 333 -8.74 2.65 2.24
N LEU A 334 -9.04 1.37 2.46
CA LEU A 334 -10.37 0.91 2.86
C LEU A 334 -10.81 1.59 4.16
N ASN A 335 -9.95 1.59 5.18
CA ASN A 335 -10.25 2.24 6.46
C ASN A 335 -10.38 3.77 6.29
N GLN A 336 -9.48 4.41 5.55
CA GLN A 336 -9.57 5.84 5.27
C GLN A 336 -10.91 6.23 4.60
N PHE A 337 -11.40 5.43 3.66
CA PHE A 337 -12.67 5.69 2.99
C PHE A 337 -13.88 5.37 3.88
N ARG A 338 -13.77 4.33 4.71
CA ARG A 338 -14.81 4.02 5.71
C ARG A 338 -14.99 5.16 6.71
N ASP A 339 -13.89 5.70 7.22
CA ASP A 339 -13.93 6.87 8.10
C ASP A 339 -14.53 8.08 7.39
N LYS A 340 -14.15 8.31 6.14
CA LYS A 340 -14.66 9.43 5.32
C LYS A 340 -16.17 9.33 5.06
N TYR A 341 -16.70 8.12 4.81
CA TYR A 341 -18.10 7.90 4.45
C TYR A 341 -18.96 7.43 5.62
N GLY A 342 -18.39 7.21 6.81
CA GLY A 342 -19.12 6.72 7.99
C GLY A 342 -19.66 5.29 7.80
N THR A 343 -19.04 4.47 6.95
CA THR A 343 -19.49 3.10 6.69
C THR A 343 -19.02 2.13 7.76
N PRO A 344 -19.84 1.09 8.11
CA PRO A 344 -19.46 0.16 9.16
C PRO A 344 -18.20 -0.64 8.79
N VAL A 345 -17.40 -0.94 9.81
CA VAL A 345 -16.22 -1.81 9.65
C VAL A 345 -16.69 -3.25 9.54
N THR A 346 -16.74 -3.76 8.31
CA THR A 346 -17.02 -5.17 8.01
C THR A 346 -15.81 -5.77 7.30
N ASP A 347 -15.47 -7.02 7.57
CA ASP A 347 -14.39 -7.66 6.84
C ASP A 347 -14.72 -7.74 5.34
N PRO A 348 -13.73 -7.52 4.45
CA PRO A 348 -13.95 -7.65 3.02
C PRO A 348 -14.44 -9.06 2.67
N ALA A 349 -15.43 -9.16 1.79
CA ALA A 349 -15.93 -10.45 1.33
C ALA A 349 -14.79 -11.33 0.77
N PRO A 350 -14.86 -12.67 0.89
CA PRO A 350 -13.82 -13.58 0.39
C PRO A 350 -13.51 -13.38 -1.11
N ALA A 351 -14.49 -12.93 -1.90
CA ALA A 351 -14.30 -12.58 -3.31
C ALA A 351 -13.34 -11.40 -3.50
N VAL A 352 -13.44 -10.37 -2.64
CA VAL A 352 -12.54 -9.21 -2.64
C VAL A 352 -11.11 -9.65 -2.36
N LEU A 353 -10.90 -10.51 -1.34
CA LEU A 353 -9.57 -10.98 -0.98
C LEU A 353 -8.93 -11.82 -2.11
N ARG A 354 -9.71 -12.68 -2.77
CA ARG A 354 -9.24 -13.43 -3.95
C ARG A 354 -8.83 -12.49 -5.07
N TYR A 355 -9.63 -11.47 -5.35
CA TYR A 355 -9.34 -10.50 -6.39
C TYR A 355 -8.05 -9.72 -6.11
N LEU A 356 -7.81 -9.30 -4.87
CA LEU A 356 -6.58 -8.60 -4.48
C LEU A 356 -5.32 -9.38 -4.86
N VAL A 357 -5.35 -10.72 -4.76
CA VAL A 357 -4.19 -11.59 -5.05
C VAL A 357 -4.09 -11.94 -6.53
N SER A 358 -5.22 -12.10 -7.24
CA SER A 358 -5.23 -12.58 -8.62
C SER A 358 -5.09 -11.47 -9.66
N HIS A 359 -5.40 -10.21 -9.31
CA HIS A 359 -5.36 -9.09 -10.26
C HIS A 359 -3.95 -8.53 -10.43
N SER A 360 -3.58 -8.16 -11.65
CA SER A 360 -2.24 -7.67 -12.01
C SER A 360 -1.99 -6.18 -11.69
N TRP A 361 -3.03 -5.43 -11.36
CA TRP A 361 -3.00 -4.01 -10.98
C TRP A 361 -2.27 -3.09 -11.98
N PRO A 362 -2.68 -3.04 -13.26
CA PRO A 362 -2.02 -2.21 -14.26
C PRO A 362 -2.04 -0.71 -13.92
N GLY A 363 -3.05 -0.24 -13.20
CA GLY A 363 -3.13 1.13 -12.67
C GLY A 363 -2.44 1.33 -11.32
N ASN A 364 -1.72 0.31 -10.82
CA ASN A 364 -0.93 0.33 -9.59
C ASN A 364 -1.75 0.80 -8.36
N ILE A 365 -1.16 1.60 -7.48
CA ILE A 365 -1.79 2.08 -6.23
C ILE A 365 -3.03 2.95 -6.54
N ARG A 366 -3.05 3.68 -7.66
CA ARG A 366 -4.23 4.48 -8.05
C ARG A 366 -5.45 3.61 -8.30
N GLU A 367 -5.27 2.49 -8.99
CA GLU A 367 -6.33 1.51 -9.22
C GLU A 367 -6.77 0.81 -7.93
N LEU A 368 -5.81 0.36 -7.12
CA LEU A 368 -6.07 -0.27 -5.82
C LEU A 368 -6.84 0.66 -4.87
N ARG A 369 -6.50 1.95 -4.84
CA ARG A 369 -7.20 2.96 -4.06
C ARG A 369 -8.65 3.14 -4.52
N ASN A 370 -8.88 3.25 -5.83
CA ASN A 370 -10.23 3.35 -6.38
C ASN A 370 -11.04 2.08 -6.11
N PHE A 371 -10.39 0.92 -6.11
CA PHE A 371 -11.01 -0.35 -5.74
C PHE A 371 -11.40 -0.36 -4.26
N ALA A 372 -10.51 0.07 -3.36
CA ALA A 372 -10.78 0.18 -1.93
C ALA A 372 -11.95 1.14 -1.64
N GLU A 373 -12.04 2.27 -2.37
CA GLU A 373 -13.14 3.22 -2.25
C GLU A 373 -14.48 2.59 -2.62
N ARG A 374 -14.54 1.86 -3.75
CA ARG A 374 -15.75 1.13 -4.16
C ARG A 374 -16.20 0.11 -3.11
N VAL A 375 -15.25 -0.65 -2.55
CA VAL A 375 -15.55 -1.62 -1.48
C VAL A 375 -16.03 -0.91 -0.22
N ALA A 376 -15.45 0.23 0.15
CA ALA A 376 -15.84 1.00 1.33
C ALA A 376 -17.29 1.50 1.27
N ILE A 377 -17.76 1.93 0.10
CA ILE A 377 -19.15 2.40 -0.09
C ILE A 377 -20.15 1.26 -0.36
N GLY A 378 -19.71 -0.01 -0.29
CA GLY A 378 -20.58 -1.16 -0.53
C GLY A 378 -21.03 -1.30 -1.97
N PHE A 379 -20.34 -0.69 -2.94
CA PHE A 379 -20.66 -0.84 -4.35
C PHE A 379 -20.52 -2.32 -4.74
N PRO A 380 -21.53 -2.92 -5.40
CA PRO A 380 -21.47 -4.33 -5.75
C PRO A 380 -20.20 -4.60 -6.53
N PHE A 381 -19.37 -5.49 -6.02
CA PHE A 381 -18.25 -6.03 -6.75
C PHE A 381 -18.83 -6.98 -7.83
N ALA A 382 -19.24 -6.38 -8.94
CA ALA A 382 -19.35 -7.15 -10.15
C ALA A 382 -17.91 -7.52 -10.53
N GLY A 383 -17.48 -8.72 -10.16
CA GLY A 383 -16.25 -9.35 -10.65
C GLY A 383 -16.28 -9.53 -12.16
N GLY A 384 -16.76 -8.52 -12.89
CA GLY A 384 -17.19 -8.53 -14.26
C GLY A 384 -16.11 -8.27 -15.30
N ASP A 385 -14.82 -8.45 -14.92
CA ASP A 385 -13.76 -8.70 -15.90
C ASP A 385 -13.10 -10.08 -15.71
N VAL A 386 -13.54 -10.82 -14.70
CA VAL A 386 -13.45 -12.28 -14.70
C VAL A 386 -14.82 -12.74 -15.17
N ALA A 387 -14.91 -13.10 -16.45
CA ALA A 387 -16.11 -13.61 -17.10
C ALA A 387 -17.01 -14.35 -16.12
N ASP A 388 -18.27 -13.94 -16.10
CA ASP A 388 -19.39 -14.58 -15.43
C ASP A 388 -19.47 -16.05 -15.88
N GLU A 389 -18.62 -16.88 -15.28
CA GLU A 389 -18.87 -18.31 -15.21
C GLU A 389 -19.52 -18.54 -13.86
N SER A 390 -20.87 -18.58 -13.92
CA SER A 390 -21.79 -19.13 -12.92
C SER A 390 -21.08 -19.81 -11.74
N HIS A 391 -21.43 -19.41 -10.52
CA HIS A 391 -21.13 -20.12 -9.27
C HIS A 391 -21.76 -21.55 -9.25
N ALA A 392 -21.44 -22.37 -10.24
CA ALA A 392 -21.43 -23.80 -10.07
C ALA A 392 -20.09 -24.12 -9.41
N ALA A 393 -20.11 -24.70 -8.22
CA ALA A 393 -18.91 -25.18 -7.55
C ALA A 393 -18.14 -26.04 -8.56
N LEU A 394 -17.01 -25.50 -9.04
CA LEU A 394 -16.15 -26.23 -9.97
C LEU A 394 -15.79 -27.56 -9.30
N THR A 395 -15.99 -28.66 -9.98
CA THR A 395 -15.54 -29.96 -9.49
C THR A 395 -14.03 -29.96 -9.37
N LEU A 396 -13.46 -30.78 -8.52
CA LEU A 396 -12.01 -30.92 -8.35
C LEU A 396 -11.30 -31.08 -9.70
N ASN A 397 -11.89 -31.87 -10.62
CA ASN A 397 -11.34 -32.08 -11.96
C ASN A 397 -11.30 -30.77 -12.79
N GLN A 398 -12.32 -29.93 -12.72
CA GLN A 398 -12.35 -28.65 -13.42
C GLN A 398 -11.33 -27.65 -12.84
N MET A 399 -11.12 -27.66 -11.51
CA MET A 399 -10.08 -26.86 -10.86
C MET A 399 -8.68 -27.30 -11.29
N LEU A 400 -8.43 -28.60 -11.34
CA LEU A 400 -7.17 -29.19 -11.79
C LEU A 400 -6.91 -28.86 -13.27
N GLU A 401 -7.92 -29.00 -14.15
CA GLU A 401 -7.80 -28.66 -15.56
C GLU A 401 -7.48 -27.18 -15.80
N ARG A 402 -8.09 -26.28 -15.01
CA ARG A 402 -7.79 -24.84 -15.08
C ARG A 402 -6.37 -24.54 -14.64
N ALA A 403 -5.95 -25.08 -13.49
CA ALA A 403 -4.58 -24.91 -12.99
C ALA A 403 -3.54 -25.49 -13.98
N GLU A 404 -3.83 -26.63 -14.59
CA GLU A 404 -2.97 -27.25 -15.59
C GLU A 404 -2.84 -26.36 -16.84
N ARG A 405 -3.95 -25.84 -17.36
CA ARG A 405 -3.97 -24.92 -18.49
C ARG A 405 -3.17 -23.65 -18.22
N ASP A 406 -3.35 -23.04 -17.05
CA ASP A 406 -2.62 -21.81 -16.66
C ASP A 406 -1.12 -22.06 -16.56
N ALA A 407 -0.69 -23.20 -16.04
CA ALA A 407 0.71 -23.61 -15.97
C ALA A 407 1.31 -23.77 -17.38
N LEU A 408 0.59 -24.40 -18.32
CA LEU A 408 1.02 -24.58 -19.71
C LEU A 408 1.19 -23.23 -20.44
N VAL A 409 0.22 -22.32 -20.28
CA VAL A 409 0.26 -20.98 -20.89
C VAL A 409 1.42 -20.16 -20.35
N ASN A 410 1.64 -20.19 -19.03
CA ASN A 410 2.74 -19.44 -18.40
C ASN A 410 4.12 -19.98 -18.83
N ALA A 411 4.29 -21.30 -18.91
CA ALA A 411 5.54 -21.89 -19.38
C ALA A 411 5.84 -21.53 -20.84
N LEU A 412 4.84 -21.53 -21.73
CA LEU A 412 5.00 -21.10 -23.12
C LEU A 412 5.36 -19.61 -23.24
N ARG A 413 4.79 -18.74 -22.40
CA ARG A 413 5.15 -17.32 -22.36
C ARG A 413 6.61 -17.12 -21.94
N LEU A 414 7.04 -17.80 -20.87
CA LEU A 414 8.41 -17.73 -20.37
C LEU A 414 9.41 -18.24 -21.40
N ALA A 415 9.03 -19.27 -22.18
CA ALA A 415 9.84 -19.87 -23.23
C ALA A 415 9.68 -19.21 -24.61
N SER A 416 8.97 -18.05 -24.73
CA SER A 416 8.69 -17.35 -26.01
C SER A 416 8.20 -18.30 -27.12
N GLY A 417 7.36 -19.25 -26.76
CA GLY A 417 6.81 -20.26 -27.68
C GLY A 417 7.72 -21.43 -28.02
N HIS A 418 8.91 -21.56 -27.40
CA HIS A 418 9.77 -22.73 -27.57
C HIS A 418 9.30 -23.90 -26.70
N VAL A 419 8.72 -24.92 -27.35
CA VAL A 419 8.09 -26.07 -26.65
C VAL A 419 9.09 -26.90 -25.85
N ALA A 420 10.34 -27.02 -26.32
CA ALA A 420 11.38 -27.75 -25.60
C ALA A 420 11.71 -27.08 -24.27
N ASP A 421 11.95 -25.75 -24.29
CA ASP A 421 12.29 -24.97 -23.12
C ASP A 421 11.08 -24.90 -22.14
N ALA A 422 9.86 -24.79 -22.65
CA ALA A 422 8.63 -24.85 -21.85
C ALA A 422 8.45 -26.22 -21.17
N ALA A 423 8.83 -27.30 -21.82
CA ALA A 423 8.79 -28.65 -21.25
C ALA A 423 9.81 -28.81 -20.11
N ASP A 424 11.01 -28.24 -20.26
CA ASP A 424 12.04 -28.22 -19.22
C ASP A 424 11.59 -27.39 -18.00
N VAL A 425 10.97 -26.21 -18.21
CA VAL A 425 10.40 -25.40 -17.13
C VAL A 425 9.33 -26.14 -16.34
N LEU A 426 8.52 -26.95 -17.02
CA LEU A 426 7.45 -27.74 -16.38
C LEU A 426 7.92 -29.09 -15.83
N GLY A 427 9.16 -29.50 -16.11
CA GLY A 427 9.70 -30.79 -15.68
C GLY A 427 8.98 -31.99 -16.32
N ILE A 428 8.44 -31.84 -17.55
CA ILE A 428 7.72 -32.91 -18.27
C ILE A 428 8.35 -33.17 -19.65
N PRO A 429 8.22 -34.40 -20.19
CA PRO A 429 8.70 -34.68 -21.53
C PRO A 429 7.98 -33.84 -22.61
N ALA A 430 8.70 -33.38 -23.62
CA ALA A 430 8.13 -32.54 -24.69
C ALA A 430 6.91 -33.19 -25.38
N LYS A 431 6.91 -34.51 -25.56
CA LYS A 431 5.76 -35.25 -26.09
C LYS A 431 4.51 -35.05 -25.21
N THR A 432 4.68 -35.17 -23.89
CA THR A 432 3.58 -34.97 -22.92
C THR A 432 3.06 -33.54 -22.98
N LEU A 433 3.96 -32.55 -23.17
CA LEU A 433 3.54 -31.16 -23.36
C LEU A 433 2.71 -30.97 -24.63
N TYR A 434 3.13 -31.55 -25.76
CA TYR A 434 2.34 -31.51 -27.02
C TYR A 434 0.94 -32.11 -26.85
N ASP A 435 0.83 -33.27 -26.20
CA ASP A 435 -0.46 -33.93 -25.96
C ASP A 435 -1.37 -33.03 -25.08
N LYS A 436 -0.81 -32.38 -24.04
CA LYS A 436 -1.55 -31.45 -23.17
C LYS A 436 -1.96 -30.18 -23.93
N LEU A 437 -1.08 -29.57 -24.70
CA LEU A 437 -1.40 -28.39 -25.51
C LEU A 437 -2.54 -28.66 -26.51
N SER A 438 -2.52 -29.85 -27.16
CA SER A 438 -3.58 -30.29 -28.03
C SER A 438 -4.90 -30.49 -27.29
N ARG A 439 -4.86 -31.12 -26.11
CA ARG A 439 -6.05 -31.34 -25.25
C ARG A 439 -6.72 -30.03 -24.87
N PHE A 440 -5.92 -28.98 -24.53
CA PHE A 440 -6.44 -27.68 -24.12
C PHE A 440 -6.63 -26.69 -25.28
N SER A 441 -6.44 -27.14 -26.55
CA SER A 441 -6.54 -26.28 -27.75
C SER A 441 -5.67 -25.01 -27.65
N ILE A 442 -4.45 -25.12 -27.11
CA ILE A 442 -3.50 -24.02 -27.00
C ILE A 442 -2.60 -24.02 -28.23
N ALA A 443 -2.66 -22.95 -29.02
CA ALA A 443 -1.81 -22.81 -30.22
C ALA A 443 -0.45 -22.19 -29.81
N VAL A 444 0.64 -22.89 -30.12
CA VAL A 444 2.01 -22.45 -29.84
C VAL A 444 2.37 -21.18 -30.63
N THR A 445 1.72 -20.95 -31.75
CA THR A 445 1.89 -19.78 -32.63
C THR A 445 1.55 -18.46 -31.90
N ASP A 446 0.65 -18.49 -30.93
CA ASP A 446 0.17 -17.31 -30.20
C ASP A 446 1.22 -16.76 -29.20
N PHE A 447 2.32 -17.49 -29.01
CA PHE A 447 3.39 -17.18 -28.07
C PHE A 447 4.76 -16.96 -28.75
N LYS A 448 4.84 -17.08 -30.08
CA LYS A 448 6.05 -16.75 -30.84
C LYS A 448 6.06 -15.25 -31.14
N SER A 449 6.94 -14.53 -30.47
CA SER A 449 7.22 -13.12 -30.77
C SER A 449 8.18 -12.98 -31.94
#